data_028cb72d3477eef9772fdf8ce6741b7d
#
_entry.id   028cb72d3477eef9772fdf8ce6741b7d
#
_cell.length_a   1.000
_cell.length_b   1.000
_cell.length_c   1.000
_cell.angle_alpha   90.00
_cell.angle_beta   90.00
_cell.angle_gamma   90.00
#
_symmetry.space_group_name_H-M   'P 1'
#
loop_
_entity.id
_entity.type
_entity.pdbx_description
1 polymer ?
#
loop_
_entity_poly.entity_id
_entity_poly.type
_entity_poly.pdbx_seq_one_letter_code
_entity_poly.pdbx_strand_id
1 'polypeptide(L)'
;MKKLTYLFLLLFSMFLNAQQEISGDNSAIVFTPEILVGKTLPSNFGFPETKLHKQLLFNISKNHEKTPREWAQRLKGLHTGVSLGLTDFGQLDSLGIAISLIPNVEFNAFKSRRFKILTGLGASYFTKKYDPVTNPNNRAVSTDITWAFRFLLKYELLTTKNVDWNLGIGLSHHSNGHTKLDNRGYNVIVGSISGAINNPFNKNKQQTLDKPLYQNSRYAYLELRAGHGWNVLAEAFNNTKAVYTISGEYGYVFNNVFKLGVGAHYRFYQHYYDYINNNESLVQDSREFEYLKQNPFKNATSLSLYLNTEILLDHFGLDSSVGYNLYKEAYQIDWRINEGWVNTPREIPEGWVLGEFNAKYNLKKSINTRLGIKYYLISTHKKPKHNAYTDLRHCE
;
A
#
# COMPACT_ATOMS: atom_id res chain seq x y z
N MET A 1 -15.59 -18.60 -1.22
CA MET A 1 -14.60 -19.18 -2.13
C MET A 1 -14.87 -18.84 -3.59
N LYS A 2 -16.02 -19.18 -4.22
CA LYS A 2 -16.28 -18.91 -5.65
C LYS A 2 -16.06 -17.46 -6.11
N LYS A 3 -16.48 -16.45 -5.33
CA LYS A 3 -16.28 -15.01 -5.68
C LYS A 3 -14.81 -14.60 -5.71
N LEU A 4 -13.95 -15.17 -4.86
CA LEU A 4 -12.53 -14.90 -4.81
C LEU A 4 -11.80 -15.51 -6.02
N THR A 5 -12.22 -16.70 -6.45
CA THR A 5 -11.71 -17.37 -7.65
C THR A 5 -12.00 -16.56 -8.91
N TYR A 6 -13.19 -15.97 -9.02
CA TYR A 6 -13.53 -15.11 -10.17
C TYR A 6 -12.73 -13.81 -10.18
N LEU A 7 -12.49 -13.19 -9.01
CA LEU A 7 -11.65 -11.99 -8.91
C LEU A 7 -10.20 -12.30 -9.30
N PHE A 8 -9.68 -13.44 -8.85
CA PHE A 8 -8.34 -13.91 -9.21
C PHE A 8 -8.20 -14.21 -10.70
N LEU A 9 -9.19 -14.86 -11.31
CA LEU A 9 -9.24 -15.12 -12.75
C LEU A 9 -9.38 -13.83 -13.57
N LEU A 10 -10.15 -12.87 -13.10
CA LEU A 10 -10.29 -11.55 -13.75
C LEU A 10 -8.98 -10.76 -13.70
N LEU A 11 -8.31 -10.72 -12.55
CA LEU A 11 -7.00 -10.09 -12.40
C LEU A 11 -5.95 -10.82 -13.25
N PHE A 12 -5.97 -12.15 -13.29
CA PHE A 12 -5.05 -12.94 -14.09
C PHE A 12 -5.29 -12.74 -15.60
N SER A 13 -6.52 -12.66 -16.05
CA SER A 13 -6.84 -12.36 -17.45
C SER A 13 -6.45 -10.94 -17.86
N MET A 14 -6.54 -9.95 -16.97
CA MET A 14 -6.03 -8.59 -17.19
C MET A 14 -4.50 -8.58 -17.33
N PHE A 15 -3.80 -9.38 -16.56
CA PHE A 15 -2.34 -9.56 -16.71
C PHE A 15 -1.95 -10.20 -18.05
N LEU A 16 -2.71 -11.17 -18.54
CA LEU A 16 -2.45 -11.83 -19.82
C LEU A 16 -2.67 -10.89 -21.02
N ASN A 17 -3.69 -10.02 -20.97
CA ASN A 17 -3.96 -9.07 -22.03
C ASN A 17 -3.00 -7.85 -22.05
N ALA A 18 -2.33 -7.56 -20.94
CA ALA A 18 -1.30 -6.51 -20.89
C ALA A 18 0.00 -6.90 -21.61
N GLN A 19 0.12 -8.16 -22.04
CA GLN A 19 1.29 -8.69 -22.77
C GLN A 19 1.08 -8.71 -24.28
N GLN A 20 0.46 -7.70 -24.88
CA GLN A 20 0.53 -7.58 -26.34
C GLN A 20 2.01 -7.39 -26.75
N GLU A 21 2.60 -8.47 -27.30
CA GLU A 21 3.98 -8.48 -27.77
C GLU A 21 4.15 -7.42 -28.86
N ILE A 22 4.85 -6.35 -28.48
CA ILE A 22 5.43 -5.47 -29.49
C ILE A 22 6.69 -6.20 -29.97
N SER A 23 6.69 -6.59 -31.22
CA SER A 23 7.86 -7.11 -31.94
C SER A 23 9.09 -6.27 -31.60
N GLY A 24 10.05 -6.83 -30.85
CA GLY A 24 11.30 -6.17 -30.44
C GLY A 24 11.56 -6.07 -28.93
N ASP A 25 10.68 -6.57 -28.06
CA ASP A 25 10.92 -6.56 -26.61
C ASP A 25 11.88 -7.69 -26.19
N ASN A 26 13.18 -7.37 -26.11
CA ASN A 26 14.25 -8.27 -25.65
C ASN A 26 14.43 -8.24 -24.11
N SER A 27 13.35 -8.10 -23.35
CA SER A 27 13.41 -8.07 -21.89
C SER A 27 13.77 -9.43 -21.29
N ALA A 28 14.74 -9.44 -20.38
CA ALA A 28 15.18 -10.62 -19.68
C ALA A 28 14.35 -10.89 -18.44
N ILE A 29 14.01 -12.15 -18.17
CA ILE A 29 13.44 -12.56 -16.88
C ILE A 29 14.59 -12.75 -15.90
N VAL A 30 14.44 -12.17 -14.70
CA VAL A 30 15.39 -12.23 -13.60
C VAL A 30 14.73 -12.91 -12.41
N PHE A 31 15.42 -13.88 -11.82
CA PHE A 31 15.01 -14.57 -10.60
C PHE A 31 15.82 -14.05 -9.43
N THR A 32 15.16 -13.64 -8.36
CA THR A 32 15.84 -13.05 -7.21
C THR A 32 15.34 -13.67 -5.91
N PRO A 33 16.01 -14.73 -5.39
CA PRO A 33 15.82 -15.13 -4.00
C PRO A 33 16.30 -14.03 -3.06
N GLU A 34 15.56 -13.82 -1.96
CA GLU A 34 15.82 -12.78 -0.97
C GLU A 34 15.46 -13.29 0.43
N ILE A 35 16.39 -13.12 1.35
CA ILE A 35 16.20 -13.39 2.77
C ILE A 35 16.12 -12.06 3.49
N LEU A 36 15.12 -11.90 4.33
CA LEU A 36 14.94 -10.72 5.17
C LEU A 36 14.88 -11.13 6.63
N VAL A 37 15.51 -10.32 7.47
CA VAL A 37 15.41 -10.39 8.93
C VAL A 37 15.05 -9.02 9.46
N GLY A 38 14.30 -8.98 10.57
CA GLY A 38 13.84 -7.70 11.05
C GLY A 38 13.19 -7.76 12.42
N LYS A 39 12.66 -6.60 12.83
CA LYS A 39 11.93 -6.43 14.08
C LYS A 39 10.57 -5.80 13.80
N THR A 40 9.53 -6.43 14.32
CA THR A 40 8.19 -5.86 14.31
C THR A 40 8.13 -4.73 15.35
N LEU A 41 7.56 -3.60 14.93
CA LEU A 41 7.33 -2.44 15.78
C LEU A 41 5.91 -2.52 16.35
N PRO A 42 5.74 -2.63 17.67
CA PRO A 42 4.43 -2.58 18.28
C PRO A 42 3.75 -1.23 17.97
N SER A 43 2.54 -1.28 17.43
CA SER A 43 1.81 -0.07 17.03
C SER A 43 0.87 0.46 18.11
N ASN A 44 0.38 -0.41 19.00
CA ASN A 44 -0.65 -0.11 20.00
C ASN A 44 -0.50 -0.97 21.26
N PHE A 45 -1.16 -0.55 22.33
CA PHE A 45 -1.32 -1.36 23.53
C PHE A 45 -1.95 -2.74 23.22
N GLY A 46 -1.45 -3.81 23.83
CA GLY A 46 -1.92 -5.17 23.58
C GLY A 46 -1.54 -5.72 22.19
N PHE A 47 -0.54 -5.13 21.52
CA PHE A 47 0.07 -5.74 20.34
C PHE A 47 0.65 -7.11 20.71
N PRO A 48 0.49 -8.15 19.89
CA PRO A 48 1.00 -9.49 20.21
C PRO A 48 2.52 -9.47 20.39
N GLU A 49 3.01 -10.31 21.28
CA GLU A 49 4.44 -10.51 21.42
C GLU A 49 5.00 -11.08 20.10
N THR A 50 6.07 -10.47 19.61
CA THR A 50 6.78 -10.91 18.41
C THR A 50 8.27 -11.09 18.74
N LYS A 51 8.89 -12.09 18.11
CA LYS A 51 10.34 -12.31 18.18
C LYS A 51 11.00 -11.83 16.87
N LEU A 52 12.12 -12.43 16.52
CA LEU A 52 12.82 -12.10 15.26
C LEU A 52 11.93 -12.40 14.06
N HIS A 53 11.63 -11.36 13.31
CA HIS A 53 10.95 -11.49 12.02
C HIS A 53 11.89 -12.10 10.99
N LYS A 54 11.43 -13.14 10.32
CA LYS A 54 12.14 -13.83 9.25
C LYS A 54 11.23 -13.92 8.02
N GLN A 55 11.76 -13.58 6.86
CA GLN A 55 11.01 -13.68 5.62
C GLN A 55 11.89 -14.22 4.51
N LEU A 56 11.35 -15.18 3.76
CA LEU A 56 11.94 -15.70 2.54
C LEU A 56 11.06 -15.26 1.37
N LEU A 57 11.63 -14.52 0.43
CA LEU A 57 10.96 -14.09 -0.79
C LEU A 57 11.66 -14.65 -2.01
N PHE A 58 10.87 -14.93 -3.03
CA PHE A 58 11.33 -15.29 -4.35
C PHE A 58 10.68 -14.36 -5.37
N ASN A 59 11.47 -13.46 -5.94
CA ASN A 59 10.98 -12.49 -6.91
C ASN A 59 11.25 -12.96 -8.33
N ILE A 60 10.22 -12.93 -9.16
CA ILE A 60 10.29 -13.15 -10.61
C ILE A 60 10.01 -11.81 -11.26
N SER A 61 10.97 -11.25 -11.96
CA SER A 61 10.84 -9.93 -12.56
C SER A 61 11.30 -9.88 -14.02
N LYS A 62 10.72 -8.95 -14.75
CA LYS A 62 11.08 -8.59 -16.11
C LYS A 62 11.99 -7.36 -16.07
N ASN A 63 13.20 -7.48 -16.60
CA ASN A 63 14.12 -6.37 -16.75
C ASN A 63 13.78 -5.56 -18.01
N HIS A 64 13.49 -4.27 -17.85
CA HIS A 64 13.10 -3.37 -18.93
C HIS A 64 14.23 -2.49 -19.46
N GLU A 65 15.49 -2.76 -19.11
CA GLU A 65 16.62 -1.93 -19.52
C GLU A 65 16.78 -1.84 -21.06
N LYS A 66 16.37 -2.89 -21.76
CA LYS A 66 16.40 -2.96 -23.24
C LYS A 66 15.06 -2.59 -23.90
N THR A 67 14.04 -2.26 -23.12
CA THR A 67 12.74 -1.86 -23.64
C THR A 67 12.80 -0.44 -24.22
N PRO A 68 12.34 -0.20 -25.47
CA PRO A 68 12.39 1.12 -26.09
C PRO A 68 11.35 2.10 -25.53
N ARG A 69 10.50 1.71 -24.62
CA ARG A 69 9.43 2.54 -24.06
C ARG A 69 9.97 3.65 -23.16
N GLU A 70 9.39 4.84 -23.24
CA GLU A 70 9.83 6.04 -22.52
C GLU A 70 9.93 5.83 -21.00
N TRP A 71 8.91 5.25 -20.37
CA TRP A 71 8.89 5.00 -18.93
C TRP A 71 10.07 4.10 -18.47
N ALA A 72 10.42 3.07 -19.27
CA ALA A 72 11.54 2.20 -18.97
C ALA A 72 12.89 2.93 -19.09
N GLN A 73 13.02 3.83 -20.07
CA GLN A 73 14.25 4.62 -20.27
C GLN A 73 14.42 5.74 -19.23
N ARG A 74 13.30 6.34 -18.75
CA ARG A 74 13.32 7.38 -17.73
C ARG A 74 13.64 6.84 -16.33
N LEU A 75 13.09 5.66 -15.99
CA LEU A 75 13.26 5.04 -14.66
C LEU A 75 14.57 4.23 -14.50
N LYS A 76 15.36 4.10 -15.51
CA LYS A 76 16.68 3.43 -15.50
C LYS A 76 16.75 2.16 -14.63
N GLY A 77 17.21 1.05 -15.19
CA GLY A 77 17.33 -0.24 -14.49
C GLY A 77 16.00 -0.75 -13.93
N LEU A 78 14.92 -0.44 -14.63
CA LEU A 78 13.57 -0.78 -14.20
C LEU A 78 13.29 -2.28 -14.33
N HIS A 79 12.83 -2.86 -13.23
CA HIS A 79 12.29 -4.21 -13.16
C HIS A 79 10.84 -4.14 -12.68
N THR A 80 9.95 -4.87 -13.32
CA THR A 80 8.58 -5.11 -12.82
C THR A 80 8.41 -6.59 -12.57
N GLY A 81 7.83 -6.97 -11.45
CA GLY A 81 7.78 -8.38 -11.08
C GLY A 81 6.75 -8.70 -10.02
N VAL A 82 6.81 -9.94 -9.56
CA VAL A 82 5.98 -10.47 -8.47
C VAL A 82 6.88 -11.23 -7.49
N SER A 83 6.76 -10.92 -6.21
CA SER A 83 7.41 -11.67 -5.14
C SER A 83 6.42 -12.64 -4.51
N LEU A 84 6.82 -13.90 -4.41
CA LEU A 84 6.20 -14.93 -3.59
C LEU A 84 6.98 -15.06 -2.30
N GLY A 85 6.32 -15.17 -1.15
CA GLY A 85 7.03 -15.18 0.12
C GLY A 85 6.36 -15.90 1.25
N LEU A 86 7.20 -16.30 2.19
CA LEU A 86 6.83 -16.88 3.48
C LEU A 86 7.38 -15.99 4.58
N THR A 87 6.55 -15.64 5.55
CA THR A 87 6.91 -14.75 6.66
C THR A 87 6.58 -15.42 7.98
N ASP A 88 7.58 -15.47 8.89
CA ASP A 88 7.46 -15.86 10.28
C ASP A 88 7.71 -14.62 11.16
N PHE A 89 6.76 -14.30 12.04
CA PHE A 89 6.84 -13.17 12.97
C PHE A 89 7.47 -13.57 14.33
N GLY A 90 8.00 -14.78 14.42
CA GLY A 90 8.73 -15.30 15.56
C GLY A 90 7.86 -15.94 16.65
N GLN A 91 6.58 -16.21 16.37
CA GLN A 91 5.62 -16.86 17.30
C GLN A 91 4.64 -17.74 16.51
N LEU A 92 5.07 -18.91 16.05
CA LEU A 92 4.27 -19.79 15.19
C LEU A 92 2.96 -20.25 15.82
N ASP A 93 2.93 -20.44 17.14
CA ASP A 93 1.74 -20.97 17.83
C ASP A 93 0.59 -19.97 17.85
N SER A 94 0.86 -18.68 18.02
CA SER A 94 -0.17 -17.64 18.07
C SER A 94 -0.30 -16.86 16.78
N LEU A 95 0.80 -16.55 16.08
CA LEU A 95 0.82 -15.69 14.90
C LEU A 95 0.82 -16.47 13.57
N GLY A 96 1.29 -17.73 13.60
CA GLY A 96 1.38 -18.57 12.42
C GLY A 96 2.39 -18.03 11.38
N ILE A 97 2.10 -18.30 10.11
CA ILE A 97 2.90 -17.89 8.96
C ILE A 97 2.04 -17.06 8.02
N ALA A 98 2.62 -16.03 7.40
CA ALA A 98 2.01 -15.33 6.29
C ALA A 98 2.59 -15.78 4.95
N ILE A 99 1.72 -16.07 3.98
CA ILE A 99 2.07 -16.42 2.59
C ILE A 99 1.72 -15.22 1.73
N SER A 100 2.71 -14.62 1.08
CA SER A 100 2.55 -13.35 0.38
C SER A 100 2.68 -13.47 -1.13
N LEU A 101 1.87 -12.71 -1.86
CA LEU A 101 1.99 -12.45 -3.29
C LEU A 101 2.05 -10.93 -3.48
N ILE A 102 3.21 -10.40 -3.87
CA ILE A 102 3.45 -8.95 -3.90
C ILE A 102 3.98 -8.53 -5.27
N PRO A 103 3.12 -8.03 -6.17
CA PRO A 103 3.56 -7.26 -7.33
C PRO A 103 4.49 -6.13 -6.90
N ASN A 104 5.56 -5.91 -7.66
CA ASN A 104 6.57 -4.94 -7.29
C ASN A 104 7.23 -4.27 -8.49
N VAL A 105 7.86 -3.14 -8.19
CA VAL A 105 8.67 -2.36 -9.13
C VAL A 105 9.99 -2.06 -8.44
N GLU A 106 11.10 -2.29 -9.15
CA GLU A 106 12.45 -1.92 -8.71
C GLU A 106 13.10 -1.04 -9.77
N PHE A 107 13.74 0.05 -9.37
CA PHE A 107 14.45 0.95 -10.27
C PHE A 107 15.66 1.61 -9.58
N ASN A 108 16.60 2.13 -10.38
CA ASN A 108 17.77 2.79 -9.86
C ASN A 108 17.44 4.18 -9.29
N ALA A 109 17.81 4.42 -8.03
CA ALA A 109 17.54 5.68 -7.33
C ALA A 109 18.44 6.83 -7.77
N PHE A 110 19.70 6.54 -8.13
CA PHE A 110 20.74 7.55 -8.42
C PHE A 110 21.53 7.24 -9.69
N LYS A 111 22.38 8.16 -10.11
CA LYS A 111 23.23 8.01 -11.29
C LYS A 111 24.21 6.84 -11.18
N SER A 112 24.66 6.47 -9.98
CA SER A 112 25.62 5.40 -9.72
C SER A 112 25.10 3.98 -10.08
N ARG A 113 23.79 3.82 -10.30
CA ARG A 113 23.09 2.55 -10.55
C ARG A 113 23.23 1.48 -9.45
N ARG A 114 24.03 1.73 -8.40
CA ARG A 114 24.19 0.81 -7.28
C ARG A 114 23.07 0.88 -6.26
N PHE A 115 22.41 2.03 -6.15
CA PHE A 115 21.26 2.19 -5.27
C PHE A 115 19.97 1.95 -6.05
N LYS A 116 19.14 1.07 -5.51
CA LYS A 116 17.87 0.69 -6.09
C LYS A 116 16.76 0.93 -5.08
N ILE A 117 15.61 1.35 -5.57
CA ILE A 117 14.36 1.42 -4.79
C ILE A 117 13.48 0.28 -5.26
N LEU A 118 13.02 -0.55 -4.34
CA LEU A 118 12.00 -1.55 -4.58
C LEU A 118 10.75 -1.17 -3.77
N THR A 119 9.61 -1.12 -4.44
CA THR A 119 8.31 -0.98 -3.79
C THR A 119 7.33 -2.01 -4.33
N GLY A 120 6.49 -2.54 -3.46
CA GLY A 120 5.50 -3.54 -3.85
C GLY A 120 4.26 -3.47 -2.97
N LEU A 121 3.11 -3.69 -3.59
CA LEU A 121 1.82 -3.76 -2.93
C LEU A 121 1.07 -4.99 -3.42
N GLY A 122 0.60 -5.81 -2.50
CA GLY A 122 -0.07 -7.07 -2.80
C GLY A 122 -0.90 -7.57 -1.64
N ALA A 123 -0.96 -8.90 -1.49
CA ALA A 123 -1.74 -9.54 -0.45
C ALA A 123 -0.95 -10.65 0.26
N SER A 124 -1.33 -10.92 1.51
CA SER A 124 -0.83 -12.03 2.29
C SER A 124 -1.97 -12.82 2.89
N TYR A 125 -1.86 -14.14 2.82
CA TYR A 125 -2.71 -15.08 3.54
C TYR A 125 -2.06 -15.45 4.87
N PHE A 126 -2.79 -15.29 5.97
CA PHE A 126 -2.35 -15.64 7.32
C PHE A 126 -2.93 -16.99 7.74
N THR A 127 -2.07 -17.90 8.18
CA THR A 127 -2.48 -19.21 8.68
C THR A 127 -3.14 -19.15 10.05
N LYS A 128 -2.86 -18.08 10.81
CA LYS A 128 -3.49 -17.78 12.10
C LYS A 128 -3.87 -16.30 12.17
N LYS A 129 -5.04 -16.04 12.72
CA LYS A 129 -5.61 -14.70 12.88
C LYS A 129 -6.17 -14.53 14.28
N TYR A 130 -6.52 -13.29 14.63
CA TYR A 130 -7.26 -12.98 15.84
C TYR A 130 -8.61 -13.69 15.87
N ASP A 131 -8.89 -14.30 16.99
CA ASP A 131 -10.19 -14.80 17.36
C ASP A 131 -10.37 -14.58 18.88
N PRO A 132 -11.46 -13.96 19.34
CA PRO A 132 -11.61 -13.58 20.75
C PRO A 132 -11.67 -14.78 21.71
N VAL A 133 -11.95 -15.97 21.21
CA VAL A 133 -12.06 -17.20 22.02
C VAL A 133 -10.82 -18.09 21.87
N THR A 134 -10.44 -18.40 20.63
CA THR A 134 -9.41 -19.41 20.33
C THR A 134 -8.00 -18.81 20.17
N ASN A 135 -7.88 -17.52 19.85
CA ASN A 135 -6.58 -16.86 19.67
C ASN A 135 -6.63 -15.36 20.04
N PRO A 136 -7.00 -15.01 21.28
CA PRO A 136 -7.23 -13.63 21.73
C PRO A 136 -5.96 -12.77 21.76
N ASN A 137 -4.80 -13.40 21.80
CA ASN A 137 -3.51 -12.72 21.87
C ASN A 137 -2.99 -12.27 20.49
N ASN A 138 -3.53 -12.78 19.38
CA ASN A 138 -3.11 -12.37 18.04
C ASN A 138 -3.90 -11.14 17.55
N ARG A 139 -3.76 -10.01 18.23
CA ARG A 139 -4.50 -8.78 17.90
C ARG A 139 -3.95 -8.03 16.66
N ALA A 140 -2.98 -8.59 15.96
CA ALA A 140 -2.38 -7.94 14.80
C ALA A 140 -3.25 -8.01 13.54
N VAL A 141 -3.85 -9.17 13.24
CA VAL A 141 -4.68 -9.37 12.05
C VAL A 141 -5.88 -10.25 12.38
N SER A 142 -7.06 -9.89 11.87
CA SER A 142 -8.34 -10.60 12.12
C SER A 142 -8.97 -11.18 10.85
N THR A 143 -8.31 -11.08 9.72
CA THR A 143 -8.76 -11.63 8.42
C THR A 143 -7.75 -12.63 7.89
N ASP A 144 -8.21 -13.63 7.13
CA ASP A 144 -7.33 -14.61 6.49
C ASP A 144 -6.44 -13.95 5.43
N ILE A 145 -6.95 -12.94 4.74
CA ILE A 145 -6.22 -12.17 3.73
C ILE A 145 -6.08 -10.74 4.22
N THR A 146 -4.84 -10.24 4.10
CA THR A 146 -4.49 -8.85 4.39
C THR A 146 -3.78 -8.24 3.19
N TRP A 147 -3.69 -6.94 3.16
CA TRP A 147 -2.75 -6.25 2.29
C TRP A 147 -1.32 -6.45 2.78
N ALA A 148 -0.43 -6.51 1.83
CA ALA A 148 1.01 -6.59 2.07
C ALA A 148 1.69 -5.48 1.28
N PHE A 149 2.45 -4.66 1.99
CA PHE A 149 3.27 -3.61 1.40
C PHE A 149 4.73 -3.85 1.77
N ARG A 150 5.63 -3.56 0.82
CA ARG A 150 7.08 -3.54 1.09
C ARG A 150 7.74 -2.37 0.38
N PHE A 151 8.72 -1.80 1.06
CA PHE A 151 9.60 -0.76 0.51
C PHE A 151 11.02 -1.05 0.96
N LEU A 152 11.96 -1.12 0.01
CA LEU A 152 13.37 -1.37 0.29
C LEU A 152 14.25 -0.37 -0.46
N LEU A 153 15.25 0.15 0.22
CA LEU A 153 16.45 0.73 -0.36
C LEU A 153 17.50 -0.38 -0.46
N LYS A 154 17.93 -0.70 -1.65
CA LYS A 154 18.89 -1.76 -1.91
C LYS A 154 20.19 -1.17 -2.43
N TYR A 155 21.30 -1.76 -2.02
CA TYR A 155 22.63 -1.41 -2.51
C TYR A 155 23.25 -2.62 -3.17
N GLU A 156 23.70 -2.48 -4.43
CA GLU A 156 24.40 -3.52 -5.17
C GLU A 156 25.83 -3.63 -4.64
N LEU A 157 26.08 -4.71 -3.88
CA LEU A 157 27.33 -4.96 -3.21
C LEU A 157 28.40 -5.50 -4.16
N LEU A 158 28.02 -6.52 -4.95
CA LEU A 158 28.91 -7.27 -5.82
C LEU A 158 28.14 -7.80 -7.03
N THR A 159 28.68 -7.57 -8.22
CA THR A 159 28.21 -8.18 -9.48
C THR A 159 29.19 -9.25 -9.91
N THR A 160 28.69 -10.47 -10.06
CA THR A 160 29.40 -11.59 -10.67
C THR A 160 28.86 -11.85 -12.08
N LYS A 161 29.45 -12.79 -12.78
CA LYS A 161 29.00 -13.16 -14.13
C LYS A 161 27.51 -13.59 -14.21
N ASN A 162 27.01 -14.20 -13.15
CA ASN A 162 25.68 -14.82 -13.14
C ASN A 162 24.74 -14.24 -12.06
N VAL A 163 25.24 -13.57 -11.03
CA VAL A 163 24.46 -13.12 -9.87
C VAL A 163 24.90 -11.73 -9.46
N ASP A 164 23.92 -10.84 -9.27
CA ASP A 164 24.11 -9.52 -8.68
C ASP A 164 23.63 -9.54 -7.24
N TRP A 165 24.57 -9.44 -6.30
CA TRP A 165 24.29 -9.45 -4.88
C TRP A 165 23.89 -8.08 -4.36
N ASN A 166 22.78 -8.00 -3.63
CA ASN A 166 22.29 -6.76 -3.07
C ASN A 166 22.05 -6.89 -1.56
N LEU A 167 22.39 -5.84 -0.83
CA LEU A 167 21.95 -5.61 0.54
C LEU A 167 20.82 -4.61 0.54
N GLY A 168 19.83 -4.78 1.41
CA GLY A 168 18.69 -3.89 1.50
C GLY A 168 18.32 -3.56 2.94
N ILE A 169 17.71 -2.40 3.12
CA ILE A 169 17.03 -1.99 4.35
C ILE A 169 15.70 -1.39 3.99
N GLY A 170 14.67 -1.63 4.80
CA GLY A 170 13.37 -1.06 4.51
C GLY A 170 12.27 -1.46 5.46
N LEU A 171 11.04 -1.41 4.96
CA LEU A 171 9.81 -1.61 5.70
C LEU A 171 8.95 -2.68 5.02
N SER A 172 8.32 -3.50 5.85
CA SER A 172 7.24 -4.40 5.44
C SER A 172 6.02 -4.13 6.31
N HIS A 173 4.83 -4.14 5.70
CA HIS A 173 3.58 -3.87 6.39
C HIS A 173 2.50 -4.87 5.98
N HIS A 174 1.72 -5.36 6.96
CA HIS A 174 0.54 -6.20 6.72
C HIS A 174 -0.63 -5.68 7.54
N SER A 175 -1.78 -5.48 6.90
CA SER A 175 -3.00 -4.99 7.54
C SER A 175 -4.22 -5.34 6.69
N ASN A 176 -5.39 -5.49 7.30
CA ASN A 176 -6.64 -5.65 6.56
C ASN A 176 -7.30 -4.30 6.16
N GLY A 177 -6.62 -3.17 6.39
CA GLY A 177 -7.15 -1.86 6.05
C GLY A 177 -8.36 -1.44 6.89
N HIS A 178 -8.47 -1.90 8.13
CA HIS A 178 -9.56 -1.58 9.06
C HIS A 178 -10.94 -2.11 8.65
N THR A 179 -10.96 -3.21 7.87
CA THR A 179 -12.22 -3.86 7.44
C THR A 179 -12.78 -4.84 8.47
N LYS A 180 -11.97 -5.22 9.45
CA LYS A 180 -12.33 -6.03 10.62
C LYS A 180 -11.34 -5.81 11.75
N LEU A 181 -11.82 -5.66 12.99
CA LEU A 181 -11.00 -5.56 14.20
C LEU A 181 -10.96 -6.90 14.97
N ASP A 182 -9.90 -7.20 15.70
CA ASP A 182 -8.72 -6.38 15.94
C ASP A 182 -7.78 -6.40 14.73
N ASN A 183 -7.21 -5.24 14.37
CA ASN A 183 -6.29 -5.13 13.26
C ASN A 183 -5.23 -4.05 13.58
N ARG A 184 -4.24 -4.43 14.36
CA ARG A 184 -3.13 -3.52 14.73
C ARG A 184 -2.05 -3.47 13.66
N GLY A 185 -2.10 -4.42 12.72
CA GLY A 185 -1.19 -4.56 11.60
C GLY A 185 0.24 -4.88 12.02
N TYR A 186 1.01 -5.50 11.13
CA TYR A 186 2.45 -5.68 11.34
C TYR A 186 3.22 -4.58 10.63
N ASN A 187 3.97 -3.78 11.37
CA ASN A 187 4.95 -2.83 10.85
C ASN A 187 6.34 -3.35 11.17
N VAL A 188 7.14 -3.69 10.18
CA VAL A 188 8.43 -4.36 10.38
C VAL A 188 9.53 -3.58 9.70
N ILE A 189 10.59 -3.26 10.47
CA ILE A 189 11.85 -2.80 9.87
C ILE A 189 12.64 -4.05 9.51
N VAL A 190 13.13 -4.12 8.28
CA VAL A 190 13.82 -5.29 7.73
C VAL A 190 15.17 -4.91 7.13
N GLY A 191 16.16 -5.79 7.34
CA GLY A 191 17.36 -5.88 6.54
C GLY A 191 17.24 -7.06 5.58
N SER A 192 17.77 -6.94 4.38
CA SER A 192 17.71 -8.01 3.38
C SER A 192 19.05 -8.29 2.72
N ILE A 193 19.21 -9.54 2.28
CA ILE A 193 20.24 -9.96 1.33
C ILE A 193 19.54 -10.68 0.18
N SER A 194 19.89 -10.34 -1.06
CA SER A 194 19.30 -10.94 -2.25
C SER A 194 20.34 -11.16 -3.35
N GLY A 195 20.12 -12.21 -4.16
CA GLY A 195 20.93 -12.51 -5.33
C GLY A 195 20.05 -12.48 -6.59
N ALA A 196 20.21 -11.47 -7.45
CA ALA A 196 19.53 -11.43 -8.74
C ALA A 196 20.26 -12.32 -9.74
N ILE A 197 19.64 -13.41 -10.15
CA ILE A 197 20.19 -14.41 -11.06
C ILE A 197 19.81 -14.02 -12.49
N ASN A 198 20.80 -13.63 -13.26
CA ASN A 198 20.62 -13.31 -14.67
C ASN A 198 20.48 -14.60 -15.46
N ASN A 199 19.37 -14.78 -16.17
CA ASN A 199 19.11 -15.99 -16.94
C ASN A 199 20.14 -16.15 -18.08
N PRO A 200 20.98 -17.20 -18.06
CA PRO A 200 22.01 -17.43 -19.11
C PRO A 200 21.40 -17.76 -20.48
N PHE A 201 20.13 -18.17 -20.55
CA PHE A 201 19.48 -18.49 -21.83
C PHE A 201 19.17 -17.24 -22.67
N ASN A 202 19.34 -16.04 -22.12
CA ASN A 202 19.11 -14.76 -22.81
C ASN A 202 20.42 -14.17 -23.44
N LYS A 203 21.45 -14.98 -23.62
CA LYS A 203 22.73 -14.54 -24.21
C LYS A 203 22.66 -14.22 -25.72
N ASN A 204 21.54 -14.46 -26.37
CA ASN A 204 21.41 -14.22 -27.80
C ASN A 204 21.00 -12.80 -28.11
N LYS A 205 21.94 -12.09 -28.73
CA LYS A 205 21.90 -10.79 -29.37
C LYS A 205 22.08 -9.59 -28.44
N GLN A 206 23.33 -9.15 -28.32
CA GLN A 206 23.68 -7.73 -28.20
C GLN A 206 23.19 -6.98 -29.46
N GLN A 207 21.90 -6.84 -29.62
CA GLN A 207 21.40 -5.75 -30.45
C GLN A 207 21.52 -4.49 -29.58
N THR A 208 22.46 -3.64 -29.93
CA THR A 208 22.44 -2.22 -29.55
C THR A 208 21.16 -1.66 -30.14
N LEU A 209 20.07 -1.68 -29.35
CA LEU A 209 18.89 -0.91 -29.68
C LEU A 209 19.31 0.55 -29.67
N ASP A 210 19.22 1.23 -30.79
CA ASP A 210 19.26 2.69 -30.84
C ASP A 210 18.19 3.18 -29.88
N LYS A 211 18.63 3.66 -28.71
CA LYS A 211 17.70 4.16 -27.67
C LYS A 211 17.05 5.41 -28.22
N PRO A 212 15.73 5.44 -28.40
CA PRO A 212 15.07 6.63 -28.89
C PRO A 212 15.34 7.78 -27.90
N LEU A 213 15.72 8.93 -28.44
CA LEU A 213 15.91 10.14 -27.65
C LEU A 213 14.55 10.73 -27.35
N TYR A 214 14.06 10.57 -26.13
CA TYR A 214 12.82 11.17 -25.68
C TYR A 214 13.03 12.61 -25.26
N GLN A 215 12.30 13.52 -25.89
CA GLN A 215 12.25 14.91 -25.48
C GLN A 215 11.55 15.06 -24.13
N ASN A 216 11.94 16.07 -23.35
CA ASN A 216 11.23 16.38 -22.12
C ASN A 216 9.85 16.91 -22.44
N SER A 217 8.85 16.38 -21.74
CA SER A 217 7.46 16.77 -21.91
C SER A 217 6.84 17.16 -20.57
N ARG A 218 5.91 18.12 -20.61
CA ARG A 218 5.09 18.52 -19.48
C ARG A 218 3.70 18.88 -19.99
N TYR A 219 2.67 18.32 -19.35
CA TYR A 219 1.28 18.72 -19.63
C TYR A 219 0.44 18.67 -18.37
N ALA A 220 -0.57 19.55 -18.30
CA ALA A 220 -1.51 19.59 -17.20
C ALA A 220 -2.53 18.44 -17.30
N TYR A 221 -3.05 18.02 -16.16
CA TYR A 221 -4.19 17.10 -16.09
C TYR A 221 -5.19 17.55 -15.04
N LEU A 222 -6.42 17.16 -15.23
CA LEU A 222 -7.50 17.20 -14.25
C LEU A 222 -8.00 15.75 -14.08
N GLU A 223 -8.12 15.31 -12.83
CA GLU A 223 -8.60 13.98 -12.48
C GLU A 223 -9.76 14.08 -11.52
N LEU A 224 -10.86 13.40 -11.83
CA LEU A 224 -12.00 13.22 -10.94
C LEU A 224 -12.11 11.74 -10.58
N ARG A 225 -12.33 11.45 -9.31
CA ARG A 225 -12.45 10.09 -8.80
C ARG A 225 -13.71 9.95 -7.96
N ALA A 226 -14.41 8.84 -8.14
CA ALA A 226 -15.42 8.36 -7.21
C ALA A 226 -14.97 6.99 -6.68
N GLY A 227 -15.20 6.71 -5.40
CA GLY A 227 -14.77 5.48 -4.79
C GLY A 227 -15.74 4.97 -3.75
N HIS A 228 -15.71 3.65 -3.60
CA HIS A 228 -16.42 2.91 -2.57
C HIS A 228 -15.43 2.02 -1.82
N GLY A 229 -15.54 2.01 -0.49
CA GLY A 229 -14.72 1.18 0.38
C GLY A 229 -15.53 0.70 1.58
N TRP A 230 -14.86 0.00 2.47
CA TRP A 230 -15.46 -0.55 3.69
C TRP A 230 -14.54 -0.32 4.87
N ASN A 231 -15.13 -0.04 6.02
CA ASN A 231 -14.44 -0.11 7.30
C ASN A 231 -15.39 -0.45 8.46
N VAL A 232 -14.82 -0.59 9.65
CA VAL A 232 -15.54 -0.82 10.89
C VAL A 232 -15.21 0.28 11.88
N LEU A 233 -16.09 0.53 12.87
CA LEU A 233 -15.89 1.59 13.84
C LEU A 233 -15.00 1.13 15.01
N ALA A 234 -15.37 -0.01 15.61
CA ALA A 234 -14.72 -0.52 16.82
C ALA A 234 -14.94 -2.02 16.95
N GLU A 235 -14.24 -2.66 17.89
CA GLU A 235 -14.43 -4.09 18.18
C GLU A 235 -15.88 -4.42 18.56
N ALA A 236 -16.54 -3.53 19.34
CA ALA A 236 -17.96 -3.65 19.66
C ALA A 236 -18.91 -3.35 18.49
N PHE A 237 -18.45 -2.65 17.46
CA PHE A 237 -19.17 -2.28 16.25
C PHE A 237 -18.42 -2.80 15.03
N ASN A 238 -18.10 -4.10 15.01
CA ASN A 238 -17.23 -4.76 14.04
C ASN A 238 -17.97 -5.22 12.78
N ASN A 239 -19.12 -4.62 12.49
CA ASN A 239 -19.84 -4.82 11.23
C ASN A 239 -19.33 -3.87 10.18
N THR A 240 -18.89 -4.43 9.06
CA THR A 240 -18.35 -3.68 7.92
C THR A 240 -19.40 -2.74 7.33
N LYS A 241 -19.11 -1.45 7.28
CA LYS A 241 -19.97 -0.40 6.73
C LYS A 241 -19.31 0.27 5.53
N ALA A 242 -20.14 0.86 4.67
CA ALA A 242 -19.70 1.54 3.47
C ALA A 242 -18.96 2.86 3.76
N VAL A 243 -17.95 3.14 2.95
CA VAL A 243 -17.28 4.45 2.86
C VAL A 243 -17.36 4.92 1.42
N TYR A 244 -17.91 6.10 1.20
CA TYR A 244 -17.98 6.72 -0.13
C TYR A 244 -17.00 7.87 -0.23
N THR A 245 -16.34 8.00 -1.37
CA THR A 245 -15.36 9.06 -1.61
C THR A 245 -15.58 9.71 -2.96
N ILE A 246 -15.47 11.04 -2.98
CA ILE A 246 -15.33 11.83 -4.22
C ILE A 246 -14.05 12.65 -4.07
N SER A 247 -13.26 12.75 -5.12
CA SER A 247 -12.05 13.59 -5.12
C SER A 247 -11.82 14.24 -6.47
N GLY A 248 -11.24 15.44 -6.42
CA GLY A 248 -10.73 16.18 -7.58
C GLY A 248 -9.26 16.49 -7.40
N GLU A 249 -8.48 16.41 -8.47
CA GLU A 249 -7.04 16.61 -8.45
C GLU A 249 -6.61 17.33 -9.72
N TYR A 250 -5.75 18.35 -9.57
CA TYR A 250 -5.11 19.06 -10.66
C TYR A 250 -3.60 19.01 -10.51
N GLY A 251 -2.89 18.85 -11.62
CA GLY A 251 -1.44 18.78 -11.58
C GLY A 251 -0.79 18.65 -12.95
N TYR A 252 0.43 18.12 -12.95
CA TYR A 252 1.25 17.98 -14.14
C TYR A 252 1.80 16.56 -14.26
N VAL A 253 1.84 16.08 -15.50
CA VAL A 253 2.59 14.90 -15.89
C VAL A 253 3.91 15.33 -16.52
N PHE A 254 5.00 14.79 -16.04
CA PHE A 254 6.36 15.04 -16.53
C PHE A 254 6.89 13.80 -17.24
N ASN A 255 7.35 13.99 -18.47
CA ASN A 255 8.02 12.95 -19.27
C ASN A 255 7.18 11.67 -19.44
N ASN A 256 5.86 11.79 -19.43
CA ASN A 256 4.91 10.67 -19.48
C ASN A 256 5.11 9.59 -18.38
N VAL A 257 5.85 9.89 -17.32
CA VAL A 257 6.25 8.94 -16.28
C VAL A 257 5.89 9.41 -14.87
N PHE A 258 6.13 10.68 -14.57
CA PHE A 258 5.92 11.22 -13.23
C PHE A 258 4.72 12.15 -13.22
N LYS A 259 3.78 11.88 -12.35
CA LYS A 259 2.60 12.69 -12.13
C LYS A 259 2.69 13.31 -10.75
N LEU A 260 2.45 14.62 -10.67
CA LEU A 260 2.43 15.38 -9.43
C LEU A 260 1.21 16.29 -9.44
N GLY A 261 0.41 16.21 -8.40
CA GLY A 261 -0.83 16.97 -8.31
C GLY A 261 -1.21 17.34 -6.88
N VAL A 262 -2.11 18.29 -6.79
CA VAL A 262 -2.78 18.69 -5.57
C VAL A 262 -4.27 18.49 -5.74
N GLY A 263 -4.95 18.09 -4.68
CA GLY A 263 -6.37 17.80 -4.78
C GLY A 263 -7.09 17.90 -3.44
N ALA A 264 -8.39 17.71 -3.52
CA ALA A 264 -9.25 17.57 -2.35
C ALA A 264 -10.06 16.29 -2.45
N HIS A 265 -10.33 15.65 -1.32
CA HIS A 265 -11.28 14.58 -1.26
C HIS A 265 -12.29 14.78 -0.13
N TYR A 266 -13.51 14.36 -0.42
CA TYR A 266 -14.62 14.30 0.51
C TYR A 266 -15.02 12.85 0.70
N ARG A 267 -15.09 12.40 1.95
CA ARG A 267 -15.49 11.04 2.32
C ARG A 267 -16.68 11.06 3.25
N PHE A 268 -17.60 10.15 3.04
CA PHE A 268 -18.71 9.85 3.94
C PHE A 268 -18.53 8.46 4.52
N TYR A 269 -18.71 8.32 5.83
CA TYR A 269 -18.55 7.09 6.59
C TYR A 269 -19.88 6.64 7.16
N GLN A 270 -20.42 5.54 6.65
CA GLN A 270 -21.72 5.03 7.08
C GLN A 270 -21.73 4.65 8.57
N HIS A 271 -20.64 4.10 9.11
CA HIS A 271 -20.59 3.70 10.52
C HIS A 271 -20.68 4.90 11.49
N TYR A 272 -20.08 6.06 11.15
CA TYR A 272 -20.26 7.27 11.96
C TYR A 272 -21.68 7.79 11.88
N TYR A 273 -22.25 7.77 10.68
CA TYR A 273 -23.63 8.19 10.48
C TYR A 273 -24.61 7.33 11.29
N ASP A 274 -24.46 6.00 11.21
CA ASP A 274 -25.30 5.05 11.95
C ASP A 274 -25.14 5.26 13.46
N TYR A 275 -23.89 5.40 13.96
CA TYR A 275 -23.62 5.61 15.38
C TYR A 275 -24.31 6.86 15.93
N ILE A 276 -24.22 7.97 15.20
CA ILE A 276 -24.82 9.25 15.59
C ILE A 276 -26.34 9.16 15.50
N ASN A 277 -26.88 8.63 14.41
CA ASN A 277 -28.31 8.60 14.14
C ASN A 277 -29.09 7.62 15.04
N ASN A 278 -28.43 6.52 15.44
CA ASN A 278 -28.98 5.54 16.37
C ASN A 278 -28.90 5.98 17.85
N ASN A 279 -28.39 7.18 18.12
CA ASN A 279 -28.24 7.73 19.47
C ASN A 279 -27.41 6.82 20.39
N GLU A 280 -26.28 6.33 19.87
CA GLU A 280 -25.38 5.45 20.61
C GLU A 280 -24.71 6.16 21.80
N SER A 281 -24.11 5.40 22.71
CA SER A 281 -23.73 5.82 24.06
C SER A 281 -22.98 7.15 24.21
N LEU A 282 -22.08 7.50 23.26
CA LEU A 282 -21.28 8.73 23.34
C LEU A 282 -22.00 9.98 22.79
N VAL A 283 -23.11 9.81 22.10
CA VAL A 283 -23.91 10.90 21.50
C VAL A 283 -25.28 11.09 22.15
N GLN A 284 -25.60 10.30 23.19
CA GLN A 284 -26.83 10.48 23.96
C GLN A 284 -26.91 11.87 24.62
N ASP A 285 -28.07 12.23 25.06
CA ASP A 285 -28.32 13.52 25.75
C ASP A 285 -27.38 13.68 26.96
N SER A 286 -26.83 14.86 27.12
CA SER A 286 -25.82 15.21 28.13
C SER A 286 -24.49 14.43 28.03
N ARG A 287 -24.24 13.73 26.93
CA ARG A 287 -22.96 13.10 26.68
C ARG A 287 -22.02 14.01 25.90
N GLU A 288 -20.72 13.66 25.92
CA GLU A 288 -19.62 14.46 25.38
C GLU A 288 -19.79 14.84 23.90
N PHE A 289 -20.37 13.98 23.09
CA PHE A 289 -20.52 14.19 21.66
C PHE A 289 -21.99 14.36 21.21
N GLU A 290 -22.90 14.74 22.13
CA GLU A 290 -24.30 15.03 21.82
C GLU A 290 -24.45 16.03 20.66
N TYR A 291 -23.58 17.03 20.60
CA TYR A 291 -23.59 18.06 19.55
C TYR A 291 -23.51 17.52 18.13
N LEU A 292 -22.97 16.31 17.94
CA LEU A 292 -22.86 15.67 16.61
C LEU A 292 -24.25 15.32 16.05
N LYS A 293 -25.27 15.17 16.89
CA LYS A 293 -26.67 14.91 16.47
C LYS A 293 -27.29 16.07 15.71
N GLN A 294 -26.78 17.30 15.85
CA GLN A 294 -27.32 18.47 15.14
C GLN A 294 -27.22 18.31 13.63
N ASN A 295 -26.19 17.62 13.13
CA ASN A 295 -26.01 17.35 11.70
C ASN A 295 -25.28 16.02 11.47
N PRO A 296 -25.96 14.86 11.63
CA PRO A 296 -25.33 13.55 11.55
C PRO A 296 -24.60 13.28 10.24
N PHE A 297 -25.20 13.70 9.12
CA PHE A 297 -24.59 13.51 7.80
C PHE A 297 -23.27 14.26 7.67
N LYS A 298 -23.25 15.56 7.98
CA LYS A 298 -22.05 16.39 7.92
C LYS A 298 -20.97 15.83 8.87
N ASN A 299 -21.34 15.49 10.09
CA ASN A 299 -20.39 15.02 11.11
C ASN A 299 -19.82 13.63 10.77
N ALA A 300 -20.53 12.81 9.98
CA ALA A 300 -20.05 11.54 9.46
C ALA A 300 -19.14 11.68 8.23
N THR A 301 -18.73 12.89 7.88
CA THR A 301 -17.86 13.13 6.72
C THR A 301 -16.45 13.58 7.10
N SER A 302 -15.54 13.50 6.15
CA SER A 302 -14.24 14.17 6.21
C SER A 302 -13.95 14.93 4.92
N LEU A 303 -13.30 16.08 5.06
CA LEU A 303 -12.76 16.88 3.96
C LEU A 303 -11.26 17.03 4.13
N SER A 304 -10.49 16.78 3.07
CA SER A 304 -9.04 16.86 3.12
C SER A 304 -8.46 17.48 1.86
N LEU A 305 -7.32 18.14 2.02
CA LEU A 305 -6.45 18.51 0.92
C LEU A 305 -5.27 17.53 0.86
N TYR A 306 -4.79 17.20 -0.33
CA TYR A 306 -3.68 16.26 -0.48
C TYR A 306 -2.73 16.66 -1.60
N LEU A 307 -1.47 16.24 -1.43
CA LEU A 307 -0.46 16.18 -2.47
C LEU A 307 -0.39 14.75 -2.97
N ASN A 308 -0.42 14.57 -4.27
CA ASN A 308 -0.36 13.26 -4.93
C ASN A 308 0.88 13.13 -5.80
N THR A 309 1.48 11.95 -5.77
CA THR A 309 2.56 11.54 -6.68
C THR A 309 2.20 10.20 -7.30
N GLU A 310 2.48 10.03 -8.59
CA GLU A 310 2.23 8.78 -9.27
C GLU A 310 3.36 8.48 -10.27
N ILE A 311 3.78 7.22 -10.32
CA ILE A 311 4.69 6.70 -11.35
C ILE A 311 3.85 5.95 -12.38
N LEU A 312 3.90 6.39 -13.63
CA LEU A 312 3.16 5.83 -14.75
C LEU A 312 4.00 4.76 -15.46
N LEU A 313 3.48 3.54 -15.54
CA LEU A 313 4.10 2.36 -16.12
C LEU A 313 3.20 1.79 -17.22
N ASP A 314 2.98 2.55 -18.30
CA ASP A 314 2.09 2.21 -19.39
C ASP A 314 0.62 2.13 -18.95
N HIS A 315 0.08 0.95 -18.75
CA HIS A 315 -1.28 0.73 -18.25
C HIS A 315 -1.40 0.74 -16.72
N PHE A 316 -0.28 0.82 -16.01
CA PHE A 316 -0.29 0.85 -14.55
C PHE A 316 0.23 2.17 -14.02
N GLY A 317 -0.33 2.60 -12.91
CA GLY A 317 0.16 3.71 -12.11
C GLY A 317 0.39 3.25 -10.67
N LEU A 318 1.52 3.63 -10.08
CA LEU A 318 1.76 3.49 -8.66
C LEU A 318 1.51 4.84 -8.00
N ASP A 319 0.40 4.94 -7.29
CA ASP A 319 -0.17 6.18 -6.75
C ASP A 319 0.11 6.29 -5.24
N SER A 320 0.59 7.45 -4.80
CA SER A 320 0.83 7.74 -3.40
C SER A 320 0.44 9.17 -3.07
N SER A 321 -0.30 9.37 -1.98
CA SER A 321 -0.65 10.71 -1.54
C SER A 321 -0.52 10.88 -0.03
N VAL A 322 -0.24 12.13 0.35
CA VAL A 322 -0.25 12.60 1.74
C VAL A 322 -1.15 13.81 1.81
N GLY A 323 -2.04 13.85 2.77
CA GLY A 323 -3.04 14.90 2.90
C GLY A 323 -3.24 15.37 4.33
N TYR A 324 -3.87 16.53 4.43
CA TYR A 324 -4.28 17.14 5.69
C TYR A 324 -5.80 17.22 5.76
N ASN A 325 -6.37 16.68 6.83
CA ASN A 325 -7.81 16.70 7.07
C ASN A 325 -8.22 18.08 7.59
N LEU A 326 -8.99 18.83 6.82
CA LEU A 326 -9.60 20.11 7.24
C LEU A 326 -10.78 19.88 8.17
N TYR A 327 -11.48 18.76 7.97
CA TYR A 327 -12.67 18.37 8.73
C TYR A 327 -12.71 16.85 8.89
N LYS A 328 -12.87 16.35 10.11
CA LYS A 328 -12.99 14.91 10.46
C LYS A 328 -13.54 14.79 11.89
N GLU A 329 -14.73 15.34 12.15
CA GLU A 329 -15.27 15.47 13.51
C GLU A 329 -15.59 14.12 14.17
N ALA A 330 -16.28 13.21 13.49
CA ALA A 330 -16.67 11.94 14.09
C ALA A 330 -15.49 11.02 14.42
N TYR A 331 -14.25 11.34 14.00
CA TYR A 331 -13.05 10.61 14.41
C TYR A 331 -12.85 10.61 15.94
N GLN A 332 -13.40 11.57 16.65
CA GLN A 332 -13.39 11.63 18.10
C GLN A 332 -14.15 10.43 18.73
N ILE A 333 -15.25 9.99 18.09
CA ILE A 333 -15.99 8.78 18.50
C ILE A 333 -15.09 7.55 18.39
N ASP A 334 -14.47 7.36 17.20
CA ASP A 334 -13.56 6.25 16.93
C ASP A 334 -12.43 6.22 17.96
N TRP A 335 -11.75 7.33 18.14
CA TRP A 335 -10.67 7.44 19.11
C TRP A 335 -11.12 7.12 20.54
N ARG A 336 -12.28 7.65 20.94
CA ARG A 336 -12.82 7.45 22.30
C ARG A 336 -13.10 5.97 22.58
N ILE A 337 -13.70 5.27 21.63
CA ILE A 337 -14.06 3.86 21.78
C ILE A 337 -12.81 2.97 21.76
N ASN A 338 -11.89 3.19 20.79
CA ASN A 338 -10.78 2.28 20.54
C ASN A 338 -9.53 2.55 21.40
N GLU A 339 -9.25 3.82 21.72
CA GLU A 339 -8.02 4.22 22.41
C GLU A 339 -8.30 4.83 23.80
N GLY A 340 -9.55 5.20 24.09
CA GLY A 340 -9.98 5.85 25.35
C GLY A 340 -9.99 7.38 25.26
N TRP A 341 -9.95 8.03 26.41
CA TRP A 341 -10.12 9.48 26.53
C TRP A 341 -8.93 10.25 25.98
N VAL A 342 -9.16 11.23 25.11
CA VAL A 342 -8.11 12.08 24.52
C VAL A 342 -7.23 12.75 25.58
N ASN A 343 -7.86 13.20 26.67
CA ASN A 343 -7.21 13.95 27.75
C ASN A 343 -6.90 13.09 28.99
N THR A 344 -7.12 11.79 28.95
CA THR A 344 -6.79 10.92 30.09
C THR A 344 -5.34 10.52 30.02
N PRO A 345 -4.53 10.80 31.05
CA PRO A 345 -3.18 10.26 31.12
C PRO A 345 -3.25 8.74 31.02
N ARG A 346 -2.54 8.19 30.08
CA ARG A 346 -2.34 6.75 29.94
C ARG A 346 -0.84 6.49 29.95
N GLU A 347 -0.44 5.45 30.63
CA GLU A 347 0.92 4.94 30.48
C GLU A 347 1.12 4.56 29.01
N ILE A 348 2.16 5.11 28.42
CA ILE A 348 2.57 4.75 27.06
C ILE A 348 3.30 3.42 27.19
N PRO A 349 2.84 2.34 26.51
CA PRO A 349 3.51 1.06 26.58
C PRO A 349 4.97 1.19 26.14
N GLU A 350 5.84 0.47 26.85
CA GLU A 350 7.23 0.35 26.47
C GLU A 350 7.34 -0.15 25.00
N GLY A 351 8.11 0.55 24.18
CA GLY A 351 8.26 0.25 22.77
C GLY A 351 7.28 0.97 21.82
N TRP A 352 6.44 1.88 22.28
CA TRP A 352 5.65 2.73 21.40
C TRP A 352 6.53 3.73 20.65
N VAL A 353 6.49 3.67 19.31
CA VAL A 353 7.35 4.47 18.43
C VAL A 353 6.77 5.85 18.13
N LEU A 354 5.46 6.04 18.29
CA LEU A 354 4.73 7.25 17.85
C LEU A 354 4.57 8.31 18.95
N GLY A 355 5.32 8.22 20.04
CA GLY A 355 5.34 9.24 21.09
C GLY A 355 4.07 9.29 21.94
N GLU A 356 3.77 10.48 22.48
CA GLU A 356 2.68 10.70 23.41
C GLU A 356 1.29 10.44 22.80
N PHE A 357 0.36 10.02 23.62
CA PHE A 357 -1.02 9.69 23.25
C PHE A 357 -1.74 10.82 22.52
N ASN A 358 -1.58 12.07 22.96
CA ASN A 358 -2.17 13.24 22.31
C ASN A 358 -1.55 13.53 20.92
N ALA A 359 -0.23 13.31 20.78
CA ALA A 359 0.44 13.46 19.50
C ALA A 359 -0.08 12.45 18.48
N LYS A 360 -0.29 11.20 18.89
CA LYS A 360 -0.88 10.16 18.04
C LYS A 360 -2.30 10.49 17.60
N TYR A 361 -3.15 10.98 18.52
CA TYR A 361 -4.51 11.44 18.21
C TYR A 361 -4.49 12.54 17.15
N ASN A 362 -3.69 13.60 17.41
CA ASN A 362 -3.60 14.74 16.50
C ASN A 362 -3.06 14.34 15.13
N LEU A 363 -2.05 13.46 15.09
CA LEU A 363 -1.52 12.94 13.83
C LEU A 363 -2.58 12.20 13.03
N LYS A 364 -3.27 11.24 13.64
CA LYS A 364 -4.33 10.43 12.99
C LYS A 364 -5.57 11.26 12.61
N LYS A 365 -5.91 12.29 13.41
CA LYS A 365 -7.00 13.22 13.08
C LYS A 365 -6.63 14.09 11.88
N SER A 366 -5.40 14.60 11.83
CA SER A 366 -4.98 15.63 10.89
C SER A 366 -4.39 15.10 9.60
N ILE A 367 -3.63 14.01 9.66
CA ILE A 367 -2.91 13.48 8.50
C ILE A 367 -3.64 12.27 7.94
N ASN A 368 -3.70 12.19 6.63
CA ASN A 368 -4.10 10.99 5.91
C ASN A 368 -3.07 10.66 4.84
N THR A 369 -2.95 9.38 4.55
CA THR A 369 -2.08 8.85 3.51
C THR A 369 -2.88 7.90 2.62
N ARG A 370 -2.44 7.72 1.40
CA ARG A 370 -2.99 6.73 0.48
C ARG A 370 -1.86 6.14 -0.35
N LEU A 371 -1.89 4.84 -0.50
CA LEU A 371 -1.09 4.11 -1.46
C LEU A 371 -2.03 3.29 -2.33
N GLY A 372 -1.79 3.23 -3.63
CA GLY A 372 -2.66 2.51 -4.54
C GLY A 372 -1.99 2.12 -5.85
N ILE A 373 -2.62 1.18 -6.54
CA ILE A 373 -2.30 0.81 -7.92
C ILE A 373 -3.49 1.23 -8.78
N LYS A 374 -3.21 1.95 -9.86
CA LYS A 374 -4.19 2.31 -10.87
C LYS A 374 -3.98 1.46 -12.11
N TYR A 375 -5.07 1.12 -12.78
CA TYR A 375 -5.05 0.54 -14.10
C TYR A 375 -5.68 1.50 -15.10
N TYR A 376 -4.92 1.86 -16.14
CA TYR A 376 -5.34 2.73 -17.22
C TYR A 376 -5.80 1.88 -18.41
N LEU A 377 -7.06 2.01 -18.81
CA LEU A 377 -7.61 1.31 -19.96
C LEU A 377 -6.90 1.72 -21.26
N ILE A 378 -6.47 2.97 -21.33
CA ILE A 378 -5.69 3.52 -22.43
C ILE A 378 -4.26 3.74 -21.95
N SER A 379 -3.27 3.24 -22.72
CA SER A 379 -1.86 3.43 -22.41
C SER A 379 -1.53 4.90 -22.16
N THR A 380 -0.80 5.17 -21.07
CA THR A 380 -0.37 6.51 -20.67
C THR A 380 0.64 7.16 -21.63
N HIS A 381 1.16 6.41 -22.59
CA HIS A 381 2.03 6.93 -23.68
C HIS A 381 1.25 7.65 -24.78
N LYS A 382 -0.02 7.32 -24.98
CA LYS A 382 -0.86 8.05 -25.91
C LYS A 382 -1.33 9.30 -25.17
N LYS A 383 -1.01 10.51 -25.66
CA LYS A 383 -1.53 11.75 -25.08
C LYS A 383 -3.04 11.58 -24.89
N PRO A 384 -3.53 11.51 -23.65
CA PRO A 384 -4.93 11.20 -23.46
C PRO A 384 -5.76 12.43 -23.82
N LYS A 385 -6.70 12.27 -24.72
CA LYS A 385 -7.80 13.23 -24.83
C LYS A 385 -8.77 13.05 -23.65
N HIS A 386 -8.99 11.80 -23.19
CA HIS A 386 -9.75 11.44 -21.98
C HIS A 386 -9.31 10.06 -21.49
N ASN A 387 -8.92 9.92 -20.23
CA ASN A 387 -8.57 8.63 -19.62
C ASN A 387 -9.62 8.19 -18.61
N ALA A 388 -10.23 7.01 -18.85
CA ALA A 388 -10.94 6.27 -17.83
C ALA A 388 -9.98 5.22 -17.21
N TYR A 389 -10.00 5.07 -15.90
CA TYR A 389 -9.24 4.04 -15.16
C TYR A 389 -10.06 3.50 -13.99
N THR A 390 -9.72 2.30 -13.57
CA THR A 390 -10.29 1.66 -12.39
C THR A 390 -9.27 1.75 -11.27
N ASP A 391 -9.66 2.34 -10.15
CA ASP A 391 -8.83 2.50 -8.96
C ASP A 391 -9.14 1.36 -7.98
N LEU A 392 -8.18 0.44 -7.80
CA LEU A 392 -8.25 -0.60 -6.78
C LEU A 392 -7.70 -0.01 -5.49
N ARG A 393 -8.58 0.47 -4.61
CA ARG A 393 -8.18 1.15 -3.37
C ARG A 393 -8.18 0.26 -2.16
N HIS A 394 -7.28 0.67 -1.31
CA HIS A 394 -7.27 0.37 0.11
C HIS A 394 -7.91 1.52 0.89
N CYS A 395 -8.84 1.20 1.77
CA CYS A 395 -9.23 2.11 2.84
C CYS A 395 -8.21 2.00 3.98
N GLU A 396 -7.73 3.14 4.46
CA GLU A 396 -6.94 3.29 5.69
C GLU A 396 -7.73 2.90 6.94
#